data_0ced12810078c8a39cc17d80be2559fb
#
_entry.id   0ced12810078c8a39cc17d80be2559fb
#
_cell.length_a   1.000
_cell.length_b   1.000
_cell.length_c   1.000
_cell.angle_alpha   90.00
_cell.angle_beta   90.00
_cell.angle_gamma   90.00
#
_symmetry.space_group_name_H-M   'P 1'
#
loop_
_entity.id
_entity.type
_entity.pdbx_description
1 polymer ?
#
loop_
_entity_poly.entity_id
_entity_poly.type
_entity_poly.pdbx_seq_one_letter_code
_entity_poly.pdbx_strand_id
1 'polypeptide(L)'
;MRKYKIAALILCAAMALTAAAGCSDSNSSSRSVSKESQQTEINTNNEGRADHEVSAAVSEKASANKTGFTLNRVIDAGTHNDKNERYLYLDITIDNTTDKEYDLSILNNFYLLLSDGSEIHYHVGSQLYATNNLDGYVPSPFSVPASGQFNGIVGGFAVGDDVKDFTVCFFPTLNDPNKTPDVIKVNVAESDVFVLTSTK
;
A
#
# COMPACT_ATOMS: atom_id res chain seq x y z
N MET A 1 2.60 -21.47 50.62
CA MET A 1 3.99 -21.90 50.54
C MET A 1 4.08 -23.15 49.68
N ARG A 2 4.54 -23.06 48.44
CA ARG A 2 5.12 -24.18 47.68
C ARG A 2 6.08 -23.58 46.65
N LYS A 3 7.35 -23.80 46.91
CA LYS A 3 8.50 -23.43 46.07
C LYS A 3 8.67 -24.50 45.01
N TYR A 4 8.76 -24.16 43.74
CA TYR A 4 9.28 -25.03 42.70
C TYR A 4 10.58 -24.48 42.14
N LYS A 5 11.55 -25.33 42.16
CA LYS A 5 12.95 -25.09 41.82
C LYS A 5 13.17 -25.21 40.32
N ILE A 6 14.05 -24.33 39.88
CA ILE A 6 14.66 -24.22 38.57
C ILE A 6 15.46 -25.49 38.23
N ALA A 7 15.38 -25.98 37.02
CA ALA A 7 16.41 -26.80 36.42
C ALA A 7 16.77 -26.23 35.04
N ALA A 8 17.96 -25.68 34.98
CA ALA A 8 18.64 -25.27 33.76
C ALA A 8 19.22 -26.51 33.09
N LEU A 9 19.04 -26.62 31.78
CA LEU A 9 19.75 -27.59 30.93
C LEU A 9 20.42 -26.84 29.79
N ILE A 10 21.71 -26.66 29.94
CA ILE A 10 22.65 -26.18 28.93
C ILE A 10 23.00 -27.40 28.08
N LEU A 11 22.79 -27.33 26.77
CA LEU A 11 23.35 -28.29 25.81
C LEU A 11 24.16 -27.56 24.76
N CYS A 12 25.48 -27.54 24.96
CA CYS A 12 26.47 -27.20 23.95
C CYS A 12 26.60 -28.34 22.95
N ALA A 13 26.49 -28.06 21.66
CA ALA A 13 27.00 -28.91 20.62
C ALA A 13 27.78 -28.08 19.61
N ALA A 14 29.10 -28.19 19.71
CA ALA A 14 30.05 -27.76 18.70
C ALA A 14 30.22 -28.88 17.68
N MET A 15 30.21 -28.57 16.38
CA MET A 15 30.79 -29.38 15.30
C MET A 15 31.10 -28.50 14.11
N ALA A 16 32.30 -28.22 13.89
CA ALA A 16 33.28 -28.84 12.99
C ALA A 16 33.27 -28.22 11.59
N LEU A 17 34.38 -27.49 11.34
CA LEU A 17 34.83 -27.00 10.03
C LEU A 17 35.10 -28.17 9.07
N THR A 18 34.63 -28.07 7.85
CA THR A 18 35.29 -28.70 6.70
C THR A 18 35.55 -27.59 5.64
N ALA A 19 36.83 -27.30 5.50
CA ALA A 19 37.36 -26.57 4.39
C ALA A 19 37.40 -27.44 3.14
N ALA A 20 36.81 -27.00 2.04
CA ALA A 20 37.10 -27.47 0.72
C ALA A 20 37.43 -26.26 -0.17
N ALA A 21 38.69 -26.16 -0.54
CA ALA A 21 39.20 -25.23 -1.51
C ALA A 21 38.79 -25.71 -2.92
N GLY A 22 38.20 -24.78 -3.69
CA GLY A 22 37.93 -24.92 -5.11
C GLY A 22 37.99 -23.56 -5.74
N CYS A 23 39.13 -23.22 -6.35
CA CYS A 23 39.27 -22.05 -7.24
C CYS A 23 38.47 -22.27 -8.52
N SER A 24 37.71 -21.28 -8.98
CA SER A 24 37.69 -20.84 -10.37
C SER A 24 36.78 -19.60 -10.57
N ASP A 25 37.40 -18.56 -11.10
CA ASP A 25 36.93 -17.46 -11.96
C ASP A 25 35.70 -16.61 -11.62
N SER A 26 36.07 -15.38 -11.26
CA SER A 26 35.62 -14.07 -11.74
C SER A 26 34.22 -13.94 -12.35
N ASN A 27 33.28 -13.39 -11.54
CA ASN A 27 32.53 -12.22 -11.95
C ASN A 27 32.01 -11.48 -10.71
N SER A 28 32.64 -10.37 -10.41
CA SER A 28 32.24 -9.46 -9.33
C SER A 28 30.98 -8.72 -9.76
N SER A 29 29.84 -9.18 -9.23
CA SER A 29 28.66 -8.35 -9.09
C SER A 29 28.44 -8.14 -7.61
N SER A 30 28.93 -7.01 -7.14
CA SER A 30 28.61 -6.50 -5.80
C SER A 30 27.11 -6.26 -5.70
N ARG A 31 26.39 -7.19 -5.13
CA ARG A 31 25.01 -6.97 -4.67
C ARG A 31 25.06 -6.05 -3.46
N SER A 32 24.91 -4.77 -3.68
CA SER A 32 24.45 -3.87 -2.63
C SER A 32 22.98 -4.21 -2.37
N VAL A 33 22.73 -4.91 -1.28
CA VAL A 33 21.37 -5.10 -0.76
C VAL A 33 20.95 -3.77 -0.15
N SER A 34 20.37 -2.89 -0.95
CA SER A 34 19.69 -1.72 -0.45
C SER A 34 18.35 -2.16 0.15
N LYS A 35 18.05 -1.65 1.34
CA LYS A 35 16.77 -1.90 2.05
C LYS A 35 15.54 -1.33 1.31
N GLU A 36 15.73 -0.78 0.14
CA GLU A 36 14.70 -0.18 -0.71
C GLU A 36 13.97 -1.19 -1.60
N SER A 37 14.53 -2.41 -1.78
CA SER A 37 14.02 -3.36 -2.77
C SER A 37 12.73 -4.10 -2.39
N GLN A 38 12.30 -4.09 -1.13
CA GLN A 38 11.08 -4.83 -0.74
C GLN A 38 9.79 -4.10 -1.13
N GLN A 39 9.82 -2.76 -1.17
CA GLN A 39 8.64 -1.97 -1.55
C GLN A 39 8.43 -1.94 -3.07
N THR A 40 9.53 -1.99 -3.82
CA THR A 40 9.51 -2.01 -5.28
C THR A 40 9.08 -3.36 -5.86
N GLU A 41 9.44 -4.48 -5.20
CA GLU A 41 9.09 -5.82 -5.69
C GLU A 41 7.59 -6.13 -5.63
N ILE A 42 6.84 -5.49 -4.74
CA ILE A 42 5.39 -5.74 -4.60
C ILE A 42 4.59 -5.11 -5.74
N ASN A 43 5.07 -4.00 -6.32
CA ASN A 43 4.39 -3.29 -7.40
C ASN A 43 4.87 -3.64 -8.82
N THR A 44 6.05 -4.20 -8.98
CA THR A 44 6.57 -4.58 -10.31
C THR A 44 5.69 -5.58 -11.06
N ASN A 45 4.84 -6.32 -10.35
CA ASN A 45 3.87 -7.22 -10.99
C ASN A 45 2.70 -6.48 -11.66
N ASN A 46 2.52 -5.19 -11.35
CA ASN A 46 1.42 -4.38 -11.81
C ASN A 46 1.83 -3.25 -12.77
N GLU A 47 3.14 -3.01 -12.95
CA GLU A 47 3.65 -1.99 -13.85
C GLU A 47 3.42 -2.35 -15.33
N GLY A 48 3.03 -1.34 -16.11
CA GLY A 48 3.04 -1.38 -17.58
C GLY A 48 1.93 -2.19 -18.24
N ARG A 49 0.81 -2.41 -17.56
CA ARG A 49 -0.31 -3.20 -18.10
C ARG A 49 -1.45 -2.31 -18.59
N ALA A 50 -1.13 -1.52 -19.63
CA ALA A 50 -2.03 -0.52 -20.21
C ALA A 50 -3.34 -1.11 -20.81
N ASP A 51 -3.37 -2.40 -21.11
CA ASP A 51 -4.49 -3.03 -21.82
C ASP A 51 -5.76 -3.18 -20.96
N HIS A 52 -5.66 -2.91 -19.64
CA HIS A 52 -6.75 -3.07 -18.67
C HIS A 52 -6.91 -1.84 -17.76
N GLU A 53 -6.71 -0.66 -18.32
CA GLU A 53 -6.90 0.60 -17.59
C GLU A 53 -8.34 1.08 -17.72
N VAL A 54 -8.96 1.39 -16.59
CA VAL A 54 -10.27 2.05 -16.52
C VAL A 54 -10.08 3.40 -15.83
N SER A 55 -10.45 4.48 -16.51
CA SER A 55 -10.35 5.83 -15.96
C SER A 55 -11.69 6.30 -15.39
N ALA A 56 -11.66 7.07 -14.30
CA ALA A 56 -12.81 7.73 -13.71
C ALA A 56 -12.41 9.11 -13.16
N ALA A 57 -13.39 9.94 -12.90
CA ALA A 57 -13.23 11.16 -12.13
C ALA A 57 -13.48 10.90 -10.63
N VAL A 58 -13.09 11.86 -9.78
CA VAL A 58 -13.46 11.85 -8.36
C VAL A 58 -14.97 11.83 -8.22
N SER A 59 -15.49 11.02 -7.32
CA SER A 59 -16.91 10.72 -7.10
C SER A 59 -17.61 9.96 -8.24
N GLU A 60 -16.90 9.55 -9.27
CA GLU A 60 -17.42 8.69 -10.34
C GLU A 60 -17.09 7.23 -10.03
N LYS A 61 -18.07 6.33 -10.25
CA LYS A 61 -17.87 4.88 -10.10
C LYS A 61 -17.27 4.29 -11.34
N ALA A 62 -16.14 3.61 -11.21
CA ALA A 62 -15.59 2.72 -12.22
C ALA A 62 -15.68 1.26 -11.76
N SER A 63 -15.60 0.32 -12.70
CA SER A 63 -15.65 -1.10 -12.38
C SER A 63 -14.65 -1.88 -13.21
N ALA A 64 -13.92 -2.76 -12.54
CA ALA A 64 -13.01 -3.70 -13.14
C ALA A 64 -12.95 -4.98 -12.30
N ASN A 65 -12.74 -6.13 -12.94
CA ASN A 65 -12.59 -7.43 -12.26
C ASN A 65 -13.68 -7.70 -11.20
N LYS A 66 -14.96 -7.44 -11.52
CA LYS A 66 -16.12 -7.61 -10.63
C LYS A 66 -16.09 -6.75 -9.36
N THR A 67 -15.25 -5.74 -9.34
CA THR A 67 -15.14 -4.78 -8.26
C THR A 67 -15.50 -3.40 -8.77
N GLY A 68 -16.47 -2.74 -8.12
CA GLY A 68 -16.75 -1.33 -8.31
C GLY A 68 -15.87 -0.51 -7.37
N PHE A 69 -15.35 0.62 -7.83
CA PHE A 69 -14.55 1.56 -7.06
C PHE A 69 -15.02 2.98 -7.28
N THR A 70 -15.15 3.73 -6.20
CA THR A 70 -15.38 5.17 -6.21
C THR A 70 -14.40 5.82 -5.25
N LEU A 71 -13.59 6.75 -5.73
CA LEU A 71 -12.84 7.67 -4.89
C LEU A 71 -13.78 8.84 -4.55
N ASN A 72 -14.32 8.86 -3.34
CA ASN A 72 -15.28 9.91 -2.92
C ASN A 72 -14.58 11.26 -2.80
N ARG A 73 -13.37 11.28 -2.22
CA ARG A 73 -12.49 12.44 -2.08
C ARG A 73 -11.10 12.03 -1.62
N VAL A 74 -10.15 12.92 -1.75
CA VAL A 74 -8.85 12.83 -1.09
C VAL A 74 -8.84 13.76 0.12
N ILE A 75 -8.28 13.30 1.23
CA ILE A 75 -8.17 14.05 2.49
C ILE A 75 -6.70 14.40 2.71
N ASP A 76 -6.40 15.67 2.84
CA ASP A 76 -5.09 16.19 3.21
C ASP A 76 -5.09 16.55 4.71
N ALA A 77 -4.29 15.84 5.49
CA ALA A 77 -4.15 16.09 6.92
C ALA A 77 -3.05 17.11 7.27
N GLY A 78 -2.47 17.76 6.27
CA GLY A 78 -1.41 18.76 6.44
C GLY A 78 -0.02 18.17 6.52
N THR A 79 0.96 19.03 6.72
CA THR A 79 2.39 18.68 6.80
C THR A 79 2.73 18.15 8.19
N HIS A 80 3.35 16.97 8.26
CA HIS A 80 3.57 16.25 9.52
C HIS A 80 5.01 15.79 9.74
N ASN A 81 5.95 16.14 8.87
CA ASN A 81 7.34 15.77 9.03
C ASN A 81 8.31 16.88 8.61
N ASP A 82 9.57 16.69 8.95
CA ASP A 82 10.65 17.66 8.68
C ASP A 82 11.02 17.76 7.18
N LYS A 83 10.39 16.95 6.32
CA LYS A 83 10.66 16.92 4.88
C LYS A 83 9.69 17.78 4.07
N ASN A 84 8.80 18.50 4.73
CA ASN A 84 7.68 19.21 4.09
C ASN A 84 6.78 18.27 3.27
N GLU A 85 6.51 17.09 3.81
CA GLU A 85 5.57 16.14 3.24
C GLU A 85 4.22 16.26 3.96
N ARG A 86 3.15 16.32 3.19
CA ARG A 86 1.77 16.25 3.67
C ARG A 86 1.24 14.83 3.61
N TYR A 87 0.32 14.49 4.49
CA TYR A 87 -0.27 13.16 4.54
C TYR A 87 -1.62 13.13 3.85
N LEU A 88 -1.73 12.25 2.83
CA LEU A 88 -2.96 12.06 2.07
C LEU A 88 -3.63 10.73 2.40
N TYR A 89 -4.96 10.78 2.47
CA TYR A 89 -5.85 9.63 2.69
C TYR A 89 -6.96 9.61 1.66
N LEU A 90 -7.52 8.42 1.41
CA LEU A 90 -8.55 8.19 0.42
C LEU A 90 -9.86 7.84 1.12
N ASP A 91 -10.90 8.64 0.94
CA ASP A 91 -12.27 8.29 1.29
C ASP A 91 -12.85 7.53 0.09
N ILE A 92 -13.13 6.25 0.28
CA ILE A 92 -13.45 5.34 -0.82
C ILE A 92 -14.72 4.53 -0.57
N THR A 93 -15.31 4.10 -1.68
CA THR A 93 -16.36 3.10 -1.71
C THR A 93 -15.91 1.96 -2.63
N ILE A 94 -16.02 0.72 -2.16
CA ILE A 94 -15.73 -0.48 -2.94
C ILE A 94 -16.93 -1.39 -2.93
N ASP A 95 -17.41 -1.77 -4.12
CA ASP A 95 -18.51 -2.72 -4.31
C ASP A 95 -17.96 -4.08 -4.77
N ASN A 96 -18.19 -5.09 -3.98
CA ASN A 96 -17.88 -6.47 -4.34
C ASN A 96 -19.10 -7.15 -4.95
N THR A 97 -19.05 -7.47 -6.23
CA THR A 97 -20.14 -8.17 -6.93
C THR A 97 -19.97 -9.70 -6.94
N THR A 98 -18.96 -10.21 -6.22
CA THR A 98 -18.74 -11.65 -6.08
C THR A 98 -19.45 -12.22 -4.84
N ASP A 99 -19.63 -13.53 -4.82
CA ASP A 99 -20.21 -14.27 -3.70
C ASP A 99 -19.20 -14.59 -2.58
N LYS A 100 -17.99 -14.02 -2.65
CA LYS A 100 -16.91 -14.24 -1.69
C LYS A 100 -16.40 -12.91 -1.14
N GLU A 101 -16.15 -12.89 0.15
CA GLU A 101 -15.38 -11.84 0.82
C GLU A 101 -13.92 -11.90 0.37
N TYR A 102 -13.26 -10.75 0.29
CA TYR A 102 -11.84 -10.65 0.03
C TYR A 102 -11.21 -9.49 0.79
N ASP A 103 -9.91 -9.62 1.05
CA ASP A 103 -9.12 -8.59 1.71
C ASP A 103 -8.38 -7.73 0.70
N LEU A 104 -8.30 -6.43 1.00
CA LEU A 104 -7.47 -5.47 0.30
C LEU A 104 -6.44 -4.88 1.25
N SER A 105 -5.30 -4.50 0.70
CA SER A 105 -4.28 -3.77 1.45
C SER A 105 -3.82 -2.54 0.68
N ILE A 106 -3.50 -1.48 1.40
CA ILE A 106 -2.97 -0.27 0.76
C ILE A 106 -1.65 -0.57 0.06
N LEU A 107 -0.81 -1.38 0.68
CA LEU A 107 0.50 -1.74 0.12
C LEU A 107 0.42 -2.43 -1.24
N ASN A 108 -0.58 -3.32 -1.44
CA ASN A 108 -0.67 -4.17 -2.63
C ASN A 108 -1.67 -3.68 -3.66
N ASN A 109 -2.63 -2.86 -3.25
CA ASN A 109 -3.75 -2.50 -4.09
C ASN A 109 -3.80 -1.01 -4.47
N PHE A 110 -2.98 -0.15 -3.86
CA PHE A 110 -3.05 1.29 -4.09
C PHE A 110 -1.67 1.92 -4.23
N TYR A 111 -1.56 2.89 -5.13
CA TYR A 111 -0.45 3.85 -5.18
C TYR A 111 -0.93 5.18 -5.78
N LEU A 112 -0.16 6.24 -5.58
CA LEU A 112 -0.36 7.51 -6.27
C LEU A 112 0.67 7.62 -7.38
N LEU A 113 0.22 7.97 -8.59
CA LEU A 113 1.09 8.24 -9.73
C LEU A 113 1.16 9.76 -9.92
N LEU A 114 2.36 10.30 -9.86
CA LEU A 114 2.62 11.73 -10.05
C LEU A 114 2.76 12.08 -11.54
N SER A 115 2.69 13.37 -11.85
CA SER A 115 2.78 13.87 -13.24
C SER A 115 4.13 13.62 -13.91
N ASP A 116 5.20 13.42 -13.13
CA ASP A 116 6.53 13.09 -13.62
C ASP A 116 6.74 11.58 -13.84
N GLY A 117 5.70 10.77 -13.56
CA GLY A 117 5.73 9.31 -13.66
C GLY A 117 6.26 8.61 -12.41
N SER A 118 6.63 9.33 -11.36
CA SER A 118 7.01 8.72 -10.09
C SER A 118 5.80 8.19 -9.32
N GLU A 119 6.00 7.15 -8.53
CA GLU A 119 4.98 6.50 -7.73
C GLU A 119 5.19 6.76 -6.25
N ILE A 120 4.12 7.10 -5.56
CA ILE A 120 4.08 7.23 -4.10
C ILE A 120 3.31 6.05 -3.53
N HIS A 121 4.02 5.29 -2.73
CA HIS A 121 3.45 4.11 -2.07
C HIS A 121 3.10 4.39 -0.61
N TYR A 122 2.56 3.37 0.03
CA TYR A 122 2.21 3.36 1.44
C TYR A 122 3.32 3.88 2.37
N HIS A 123 2.95 4.75 3.30
CA HIS A 123 3.86 5.34 4.27
C HIS A 123 3.42 5.02 5.72
N VAL A 124 4.28 4.32 6.47
CA VAL A 124 3.96 3.84 7.82
C VAL A 124 3.65 4.99 8.79
N GLY A 125 4.41 6.09 8.71
CA GLY A 125 4.21 7.25 9.61
C GLY A 125 2.84 7.90 9.43
N SER A 126 2.37 8.03 8.18
CA SER A 126 1.03 8.59 7.91
C SER A 126 -0.08 7.65 8.38
N GLN A 127 0.09 6.32 8.28
CA GLN A 127 -0.89 5.38 8.83
C GLN A 127 -0.99 5.49 10.36
N LEU A 128 0.14 5.56 11.05
CA LEU A 128 0.15 5.74 12.51
C LEU A 128 -0.53 7.05 12.92
N TYR A 129 -0.30 8.12 12.15
CA TYR A 129 -0.98 9.39 12.36
C TYR A 129 -2.49 9.24 12.22
N ALA A 130 -2.97 8.63 11.12
CA ALA A 130 -4.40 8.45 10.88
C ALA A 130 -5.10 7.62 11.94
N THR A 131 -4.48 6.53 12.38
CA THR A 131 -5.02 5.65 13.43
C THR A 131 -5.32 6.41 14.73
N ASN A 132 -4.56 7.47 15.03
CA ASN A 132 -4.70 8.23 16.25
C ASN A 132 -5.51 9.54 16.10
N ASN A 133 -5.66 10.05 14.87
CA ASN A 133 -6.13 11.42 14.65
C ASN A 133 -7.25 11.54 13.60
N LEU A 134 -7.58 10.49 12.86
CA LEU A 134 -8.54 10.56 11.78
C LEU A 134 -9.76 9.67 12.05
N ASP A 135 -10.90 10.28 12.36
CA ASP A 135 -12.14 9.56 12.58
C ASP A 135 -12.59 8.82 11.31
N GLY A 136 -12.99 7.57 11.47
CA GLY A 136 -13.42 6.73 10.36
C GLY A 136 -12.28 6.13 9.53
N TYR A 137 -11.03 6.31 9.96
CA TYR A 137 -9.89 5.65 9.32
C TYR A 137 -9.91 4.14 9.57
N VAL A 138 -9.75 3.37 8.48
CA VAL A 138 -9.68 1.91 8.52
C VAL A 138 -8.25 1.47 8.22
N PRO A 139 -7.57 0.84 9.18
CA PRO A 139 -6.21 0.32 8.97
C PRO A 139 -6.16 -0.77 7.89
N SER A 140 -5.00 -0.88 7.25
CA SER A 140 -4.72 -1.93 6.26
C SER A 140 -4.15 -3.20 6.96
N PRO A 141 -4.55 -4.45 6.56
CA PRO A 141 -5.57 -4.76 5.54
C PRO A 141 -7.01 -4.56 6.03
N PHE A 142 -7.96 -4.49 5.10
CA PHE A 142 -9.40 -4.41 5.38
C PHE A 142 -10.20 -5.34 4.47
N SER A 143 -11.35 -5.85 4.97
CA SER A 143 -12.19 -6.78 4.24
C SER A 143 -13.32 -6.09 3.49
N VAL A 144 -13.61 -6.58 2.28
CA VAL A 144 -14.77 -6.20 1.47
C VAL A 144 -15.76 -7.38 1.47
N PRO A 145 -16.96 -7.22 2.05
CA PRO A 145 -17.88 -8.34 2.22
C PRO A 145 -18.38 -8.90 0.89
N ALA A 146 -18.76 -10.19 0.90
CA ALA A 146 -19.36 -10.86 -0.25
C ALA A 146 -20.66 -10.17 -0.68
N SER A 147 -20.84 -9.92 -1.97
CA SER A 147 -22.01 -9.23 -2.53
C SER A 147 -22.38 -7.96 -1.77
N GLY A 148 -21.37 -7.25 -1.27
CA GLY A 148 -21.51 -6.13 -0.36
C GLY A 148 -20.64 -4.95 -0.73
N GLN A 149 -20.63 -3.97 0.17
CA GLN A 149 -19.93 -2.71 -0.01
C GLN A 149 -19.03 -2.41 1.20
N PHE A 150 -17.85 -1.91 0.92
CA PHE A 150 -16.95 -1.27 1.90
C PHE A 150 -17.00 0.25 1.71
N ASN A 151 -17.10 0.98 2.81
CA ASN A 151 -16.97 2.44 2.83
C ASN A 151 -16.03 2.82 3.95
N GLY A 152 -15.04 3.66 3.68
CA GLY A 152 -14.10 4.09 4.71
C GLY A 152 -13.00 4.98 4.19
N ILE A 153 -12.27 5.56 5.14
CA ILE A 153 -11.06 6.32 4.89
C ILE A 153 -9.89 5.37 5.06
N VAL A 154 -9.10 5.22 4.01
CA VAL A 154 -7.95 4.32 3.96
C VAL A 154 -6.71 5.06 3.42
N GLY A 155 -5.59 4.36 3.32
CA GLY A 155 -4.39 4.95 2.73
C GLY A 155 -3.36 5.33 3.76
N GLY A 156 -2.66 6.40 3.47
CA GLY A 156 -1.51 6.88 4.21
C GLY A 156 -0.33 7.03 3.26
N PHE A 157 -0.36 8.12 2.48
CA PHE A 157 0.68 8.49 1.53
C PHE A 157 1.34 9.77 2.02
N ALA A 158 2.67 9.85 1.88
CA ALA A 158 3.42 11.08 2.16
C ALA A 158 3.85 11.68 0.83
N VAL A 159 3.38 12.87 0.52
CA VAL A 159 3.68 13.60 -0.74
C VAL A 159 4.27 14.96 -0.44
N GLY A 160 5.15 15.45 -1.31
CA GLY A 160 5.69 16.80 -1.18
C GLY A 160 4.59 17.87 -1.24
N ASP A 161 4.77 18.98 -0.54
CA ASP A 161 3.82 20.09 -0.48
C ASP A 161 3.58 20.76 -1.84
N ASP A 162 4.51 20.59 -2.79
CA ASP A 162 4.45 21.09 -4.16
C ASP A 162 3.63 20.23 -5.11
N VAL A 163 3.29 19.01 -4.74
CA VAL A 163 2.47 18.10 -5.56
C VAL A 163 1.02 18.56 -5.55
N LYS A 164 0.49 18.99 -6.71
CA LYS A 164 -0.88 19.51 -6.83
C LYS A 164 -1.83 18.51 -7.48
N ASP A 165 -1.35 17.86 -8.53
CA ASP A 165 -2.12 16.92 -9.33
C ASP A 165 -1.45 15.55 -9.29
N PHE A 166 -2.25 14.50 -9.18
CA PHE A 166 -1.80 13.12 -9.18
C PHE A 166 -2.94 12.19 -9.59
N THR A 167 -2.61 10.93 -9.84
CA THR A 167 -3.60 9.89 -10.13
C THR A 167 -3.62 8.86 -9.00
N VAL A 168 -4.78 8.59 -8.45
CA VAL A 168 -4.98 7.44 -7.56
C VAL A 168 -5.14 6.19 -8.42
N CYS A 169 -4.27 5.22 -8.23
CA CYS A 169 -4.28 3.94 -8.92
C CYS A 169 -4.75 2.85 -7.95
N PHE A 170 -5.80 2.12 -8.34
CA PHE A 170 -6.37 1.03 -7.56
C PHE A 170 -6.36 -0.26 -8.38
N PHE A 171 -5.79 -1.32 -7.82
CA PHE A 171 -5.83 -2.67 -8.37
C PHE A 171 -6.90 -3.49 -7.66
N PRO A 172 -8.03 -3.81 -8.33
CA PRO A 172 -9.00 -4.76 -7.80
C PRO A 172 -8.37 -6.11 -7.50
N THR A 173 -8.90 -6.83 -6.55
CA THR A 173 -8.42 -8.17 -6.20
C THR A 173 -8.47 -9.10 -7.40
N LEU A 174 -7.37 -9.79 -7.67
CA LEU A 174 -7.26 -10.80 -8.70
C LEU A 174 -7.78 -12.14 -8.20
N ASN A 175 -8.73 -12.71 -8.94
CA ASN A 175 -9.19 -14.08 -8.70
C ASN A 175 -8.39 -15.12 -9.51
N ASP A 176 -7.59 -14.69 -10.47
CA ASP A 176 -6.82 -15.54 -11.37
C ASP A 176 -5.38 -15.00 -11.50
N PRO A 177 -4.38 -15.71 -10.95
CA PRO A 177 -2.99 -15.26 -11.01
C PRO A 177 -2.39 -15.26 -12.42
N ASN A 178 -3.07 -15.88 -13.39
CA ASN A 178 -2.62 -15.91 -14.79
C ASN A 178 -3.19 -14.74 -15.62
N LYS A 179 -4.10 -13.94 -15.05
CA LYS A 179 -4.62 -12.76 -15.71
C LYS A 179 -3.85 -11.51 -15.36
N THR A 180 -3.69 -10.65 -16.34
CA THR A 180 -3.21 -9.28 -16.13
C THR A 180 -4.21 -8.53 -15.23
N PRO A 181 -3.76 -7.93 -14.12
CA PRO A 181 -4.67 -7.19 -13.25
C PRO A 181 -5.15 -5.93 -13.96
N ASP A 182 -6.44 -5.66 -13.83
CA ASP A 182 -6.99 -4.37 -14.20
C ASP A 182 -6.54 -3.30 -13.21
N VAL A 183 -6.40 -2.07 -13.67
CA VAL A 183 -6.16 -0.90 -12.82
C VAL A 183 -7.25 0.13 -13.05
N ILE A 184 -7.82 0.66 -11.98
CA ILE A 184 -8.70 1.82 -12.02
C ILE A 184 -7.89 3.05 -11.66
N LYS A 185 -7.89 4.04 -12.55
CA LYS A 185 -7.16 5.29 -12.41
C LYS A 185 -8.12 6.45 -12.21
N VAL A 186 -7.96 7.19 -11.12
CA VAL A 186 -8.76 8.39 -10.82
C VAL A 186 -7.82 9.58 -10.78
N ASN A 187 -7.99 10.50 -11.73
CA ASN A 187 -7.23 11.74 -11.75
C ASN A 187 -7.76 12.68 -10.67
N VAL A 188 -6.85 13.22 -9.88
CA VAL A 188 -7.13 14.13 -8.76
C VAL A 188 -6.44 15.46 -9.01
N ALA A 189 -7.21 16.52 -9.04
CA ALA A 189 -6.71 17.90 -9.06
C ALA A 189 -6.70 18.49 -7.63
N GLU A 190 -5.95 19.56 -7.42
CA GLU A 190 -5.90 20.25 -6.12
C GLU A 190 -7.31 20.62 -5.59
N SER A 191 -8.25 20.96 -6.49
CA SER A 191 -9.64 21.26 -6.14
C SER A 191 -10.43 20.08 -5.56
N ASP A 192 -9.97 18.85 -5.79
CA ASP A 192 -10.63 17.62 -5.35
C ASP A 192 -10.10 17.14 -3.98
N VAL A 193 -9.11 17.87 -3.45
CA VAL A 193 -8.47 17.56 -2.17
C VAL A 193 -9.15 18.36 -1.05
N PHE A 194 -9.67 17.63 -0.06
CA PHE A 194 -10.25 18.21 1.14
C PHE A 194 -9.17 18.38 2.22
N VAL A 195 -8.81 19.62 2.51
CA VAL A 195 -7.83 19.94 3.56
C VAL A 195 -8.50 19.93 4.93
N LEU A 196 -8.01 19.10 5.84
CA LEU A 196 -8.45 19.12 7.23
C LEU A 196 -7.93 20.40 7.89
N THR A 197 -8.82 21.33 8.14
CA THR A 197 -8.50 22.47 9.01
C THR A 197 -8.43 21.96 10.44
N SER A 198 -7.23 22.01 11.02
CA SER A 198 -7.05 21.70 12.44
C SER A 198 -7.91 22.65 13.28
N THR A 199 -9.05 22.20 13.73
CA THR A 199 -9.75 22.86 14.85
C THR A 199 -8.93 22.57 16.11
N LYS A 200 -8.14 23.58 16.53
CA LYS A 200 -7.52 23.61 17.87
C LYS A 200 -8.60 23.71 18.93
#